data_184c3d39e5af9cdf70fc70f3db8e5be5
#
_entry.id   184c3d39e5af9cdf70fc70f3db8e5be5
#
_cell.length_a   1.000
_cell.length_b   1.000
_cell.length_c   1.000
_cell.angle_alpha   90.00
_cell.angle_beta   90.00
_cell.angle_gamma   90.00
#
_symmetry.space_group_name_H-M   'P 1'
#
loop_
_entity.id
_entity.type
_entity.pdbx_description
1 polymer ?
#
loop_
_entity_poly.entity_id
_entity_poly.type
_entity_poly.pdbx_seq_one_letter_code
_entity_poly.pdbx_strand_id
1 'polypeptide(L)'
;MRHAHHDPALTATILSRRPLRYRTVAHPTLDRPAHVRAGSSLTWVGARLGLVQDDANFVALVDPRTALARSITLPAGEEGRRHFDDVRGNKKFKLDLESCVVIDDELWAF
;
A
#
# COMPACT_ATOMS: atom_id res chain seq x y z
N MET A 1 -27.36 -4.46 19.21
CA MET A 1 -26.60 -4.53 17.94
C MET A 1 -27.21 -3.53 16.96
N ARG A 2 -26.39 -2.70 16.31
CA ARG A 2 -26.88 -1.80 15.25
C ARG A 2 -26.79 -2.52 13.92
N HIS A 3 -27.85 -2.53 13.15
CA HIS A 3 -27.87 -3.10 11.81
C HIS A 3 -27.67 -1.96 10.78
N ALA A 4 -26.83 -2.22 9.79
CA ALA A 4 -26.74 -1.34 8.62
C ALA A 4 -27.98 -1.54 7.74
N HIS A 5 -28.57 -0.45 7.31
CA HIS A 5 -29.67 -0.46 6.35
C HIS A 5 -29.17 -0.05 4.98
N HIS A 6 -29.59 -0.76 3.95
CA HIS A 6 -29.34 -0.35 2.58
C HIS A 6 -30.21 0.87 2.26
N ASP A 7 -29.56 1.97 1.89
CA ASP A 7 -30.24 3.19 1.42
C ASP A 7 -30.01 3.33 -0.09
N PRO A 8 -31.02 3.10 -0.91
CA PRO A 8 -30.88 3.18 -2.38
C PRO A 8 -30.62 4.61 -2.89
N ALA A 9 -30.81 5.64 -2.06
CA ALA A 9 -30.46 7.03 -2.41
C ALA A 9 -28.96 7.32 -2.28
N LEU A 10 -28.23 6.49 -1.53
CA LEU A 10 -26.77 6.62 -1.38
C LEU A 10 -26.09 5.87 -2.51
N THR A 11 -25.47 6.61 -3.40
CA THR A 11 -24.71 6.08 -4.54
C THR A 11 -23.27 6.62 -4.52
N ALA A 12 -22.33 5.81 -5.04
CA ALA A 12 -20.95 6.23 -5.22
C ALA A 12 -20.62 6.34 -6.71
N THR A 13 -19.95 7.42 -7.08
CA THR A 13 -19.50 7.65 -8.45
C THR A 13 -17.99 7.77 -8.47
N ILE A 14 -17.33 7.01 -9.36
CA ILE A 14 -15.87 7.14 -9.57
C ILE A 14 -15.62 8.37 -10.43
N LEU A 15 -15.02 9.41 -9.83
CA LEU A 15 -14.67 10.64 -10.54
C LEU A 15 -13.38 10.50 -11.34
N SER A 16 -12.42 9.77 -10.83
CA SER A 16 -11.16 9.51 -11.51
C SER A 16 -10.51 8.21 -11.04
N ARG A 17 -9.65 7.65 -11.87
CA ARG A 17 -8.86 6.46 -11.56
C ARG A 17 -7.45 6.65 -12.10
N ARG A 18 -6.43 6.41 -11.28
CA ARG A 18 -5.03 6.49 -11.68
C ARG A 18 -4.27 5.28 -11.14
N PRO A 19 -3.44 4.63 -11.95
CA PRO A 19 -2.53 3.59 -11.46
C PRO A 19 -1.45 4.22 -10.57
N LEU A 20 -1.13 3.58 -9.46
CA LEU A 20 -0.04 3.99 -8.57
C LEU A 20 1.25 3.32 -9.02
N ARG A 21 2.25 4.12 -9.33
CA ARG A 21 3.58 3.66 -9.74
C ARG A 21 4.68 4.31 -8.92
N TYR A 22 5.76 3.59 -8.74
CA TYR A 22 6.97 4.21 -8.19
C TYR A 22 7.61 5.15 -9.22
N ARG A 23 8.22 6.22 -8.74
CA ARG A 23 8.94 7.20 -9.58
C ARG A 23 10.08 6.56 -10.36
N THR A 24 10.68 5.54 -9.80
CA THR A 24 11.72 4.72 -10.41
C THR A 24 11.12 3.43 -10.95
N VAL A 25 11.81 2.82 -11.91
CA VAL A 25 11.47 1.48 -12.39
C VAL A 25 11.58 0.44 -11.26
N ALA A 26 11.26 -0.82 -11.52
CA ALA A 26 11.47 -1.91 -10.58
C ALA A 26 12.90 -1.88 -10.00
N HIS A 27 13.05 -2.30 -8.76
CA HIS A 27 14.33 -2.38 -8.06
C HIS A 27 14.63 -3.84 -7.68
N PRO A 28 15.30 -4.61 -8.55
CA PRO A 28 15.48 -6.05 -8.36
C PRO A 28 16.21 -6.43 -7.07
N THR A 29 17.23 -5.66 -6.68
CA THR A 29 18.00 -5.91 -5.44
C THR A 29 17.15 -5.81 -4.19
N LEU A 30 16.16 -4.93 -4.17
CA LEU A 30 15.20 -4.79 -3.07
C LEU A 30 13.96 -5.66 -3.25
N ASP A 31 13.86 -6.38 -4.36
CA ASP A 31 12.67 -7.14 -4.76
C ASP A 31 11.41 -6.25 -4.85
N ARG A 32 11.56 -5.03 -5.37
CA ARG A 32 10.46 -4.08 -5.51
C ARG A 32 9.98 -3.99 -6.95
N PRO A 33 8.68 -4.21 -7.23
CA PRO A 33 8.11 -4.00 -8.55
C PRO A 33 8.04 -2.51 -8.92
N ALA A 34 7.78 -2.20 -10.18
CA ALA A 34 7.65 -0.82 -10.66
C ALA A 34 6.36 -0.13 -10.20
N HIS A 35 5.36 -0.89 -9.80
CA HIS A 35 4.04 -0.40 -9.37
C HIS A 35 3.76 -0.73 -7.91
N VAL A 36 2.89 0.06 -7.29
CA VAL A 36 2.38 -0.21 -5.95
C VAL A 36 1.38 -1.37 -6.03
N ARG A 37 1.51 -2.33 -5.14
CA ARG A 37 0.69 -3.55 -5.13
C ARG A 37 -0.25 -3.57 -3.95
N ALA A 38 -1.42 -4.20 -4.14
CA ALA A 38 -2.33 -4.61 -3.08
C ALA A 38 -2.39 -3.63 -1.89
N GLY A 39 -2.72 -2.38 -2.16
CA GLY A 39 -2.86 -1.38 -1.10
C GLY A 39 -4.00 -1.75 -0.15
N SER A 40 -3.71 -1.90 1.13
CA SER A 40 -4.67 -2.31 2.16
C SER A 40 -5.14 -1.14 3.03
N SER A 41 -4.31 -0.14 3.24
CA SER A 41 -4.69 1.06 4.00
C SER A 41 -3.89 2.26 3.58
N LEU A 42 -4.46 3.45 3.77
CA LEU A 42 -3.80 4.72 3.47
C LEU A 42 -4.11 5.78 4.52
N THR A 43 -3.15 6.67 4.75
CA THR A 43 -3.30 7.83 5.63
C THR A 43 -2.48 9.00 5.11
N TRP A 44 -2.79 10.22 5.56
CA TRP A 44 -1.95 11.37 5.25
C TRP A 44 -0.66 11.36 6.06
N VAL A 45 0.46 11.55 5.36
CA VAL A 45 1.81 11.74 5.92
C VAL A 45 2.33 13.06 5.38
N GLY A 46 2.11 14.14 6.14
CA GLY A 46 2.33 15.50 5.63
C GLY A 46 1.46 15.77 4.38
N ALA A 47 2.09 16.18 3.29
CA ALA A 47 1.41 16.46 2.01
C ALA A 47 1.30 15.24 1.08
N ARG A 48 1.61 14.03 1.56
CA ARG A 48 1.58 12.79 0.79
C ARG A 48 0.64 11.78 1.42
N LEU A 49 0.24 10.80 0.64
CA LEU A 49 -0.49 9.64 1.14
C LEU A 49 0.51 8.51 1.43
N GLY A 50 0.59 8.09 2.68
CA GLY A 50 1.27 6.85 3.08
C GLY A 50 0.34 5.68 2.85
N LEU A 51 0.79 4.69 2.09
CA LEU A 51 0.01 3.51 1.74
C LEU A 51 0.79 2.26 2.11
N VAL A 52 0.19 1.42 2.95
CA VAL A 52 0.71 0.08 3.27
C VAL A 52 0.16 -0.94 2.28
N GLN A 53 0.93 -1.99 2.05
CA GLN A 53 0.67 -2.98 1.03
C GLN A 53 0.59 -4.37 1.66
N ASP A 54 -0.44 -5.11 1.30
CA ASP A 54 -0.62 -6.49 1.74
C ASP A 54 0.45 -7.44 1.17
N ASP A 55 0.72 -7.32 -0.12
CA ASP A 55 1.59 -8.24 -0.87
C ASP A 55 3.04 -7.73 -1.06
N ALA A 56 3.44 -6.65 -0.37
CA ALA A 56 4.79 -6.11 -0.51
C ALA A 56 5.26 -5.37 0.74
N ASN A 57 6.47 -5.66 1.18
CA ASN A 57 7.08 -5.05 2.36
C ASN A 57 7.68 -3.68 2.02
N PHE A 58 6.83 -2.76 1.61
CA PHE A 58 7.14 -1.35 1.36
C PHE A 58 5.98 -0.47 1.80
N VAL A 59 6.29 0.70 2.32
CA VAL A 59 5.31 1.78 2.38
C VAL A 59 5.48 2.65 1.14
N ALA A 60 4.38 2.91 0.44
CA ALA A 60 4.39 3.85 -0.67
C ALA A 60 4.01 5.25 -0.19
N LEU A 61 4.88 6.24 -0.40
CA LEU A 61 4.56 7.65 -0.19
C LEU A 61 4.14 8.28 -1.51
N VAL A 62 2.85 8.40 -1.70
CA VAL A 62 2.22 8.82 -2.96
C VAL A 62 2.03 10.33 -2.99
N ASP A 63 2.45 10.97 -4.08
CA ASP A 63 2.04 12.34 -4.39
C ASP A 63 0.62 12.28 -5.00
N PRO A 64 -0.39 12.86 -4.33
CA PRO A 64 -1.78 12.76 -4.81
C PRO A 64 -2.04 13.48 -6.14
N ARG A 65 -1.16 14.43 -6.54
CA ARG A 65 -1.31 15.16 -7.79
C ARG A 65 -0.84 14.35 -8.99
N THR A 66 0.19 13.55 -8.83
CA THR A 66 0.83 12.80 -9.92
C THR A 66 0.54 11.30 -9.88
N ALA A 67 0.09 10.77 -8.75
CA ALA A 67 -0.04 9.34 -8.45
C ALA A 67 1.32 8.58 -8.49
N LEU A 68 2.43 9.32 -8.41
CA LEU A 68 3.76 8.73 -8.32
C LEU A 68 4.19 8.58 -6.87
N ALA A 69 4.80 7.45 -6.56
CA ALA A 69 5.23 7.10 -5.21
C ALA A 69 6.75 7.04 -5.06
N ARG A 70 7.22 7.33 -3.84
CA ARG A 70 8.51 6.87 -3.32
C ARG A 70 8.25 5.66 -2.43
N SER A 71 9.23 4.78 -2.31
CA SER A 71 9.14 3.65 -1.38
C SER A 71 9.94 3.89 -0.11
N ILE A 72 9.36 3.49 1.02
CA ILE A 72 10.09 3.21 2.25
C ILE A 72 10.22 1.70 2.32
N THR A 73 11.44 1.20 2.44
CA THR A 73 11.73 -0.23 2.47
C THR A 73 11.53 -0.76 3.89
N LEU A 74 10.70 -1.78 4.03
CA LEU A 74 10.50 -2.51 5.26
C LEU A 74 11.42 -3.75 5.31
N PRO A 75 11.55 -4.42 6.46
CA PRO A 75 12.34 -5.63 6.56
C PRO A 75 11.94 -6.68 5.51
N ALA A 76 12.93 -7.39 4.98
CA ALA A 76 12.68 -8.49 4.08
C ALA A 76 12.13 -9.72 4.84
N GLY A 77 11.32 -10.51 4.16
CA GLY A 77 10.98 -11.84 4.59
C GLY A 77 12.09 -12.84 4.27
N GLU A 78 11.76 -14.13 4.26
CA GLU A 78 12.71 -15.19 3.91
C GLU A 78 13.34 -14.97 2.55
N GLU A 79 14.59 -15.39 2.40
CA GLU A 79 15.39 -15.26 1.18
C GLU A 79 15.55 -13.81 0.66
N GLY A 80 15.41 -12.82 1.54
CA GLY A 80 15.52 -11.42 1.17
C GLY A 80 14.34 -10.89 0.35
N ARG A 81 13.21 -11.61 0.34
CA ARG A 81 12.03 -11.25 -0.45
C ARG A 81 11.19 -10.16 0.22
N ARG A 82 10.69 -9.25 -0.60
CA ARG A 82 9.75 -8.19 -0.20
C ARG A 82 8.51 -8.12 -1.08
N HIS A 83 8.45 -8.90 -2.13
CA HIS A 83 7.29 -9.05 -2.99
C HIS A 83 6.77 -10.48 -2.90
N PHE A 84 5.49 -10.63 -2.60
CA PHE A 84 4.83 -11.89 -2.31
C PHE A 84 3.68 -12.11 -3.28
N ASP A 85 3.59 -13.30 -3.87
CA ASP A 85 2.51 -13.67 -4.76
C ASP A 85 2.30 -15.19 -4.81
N ASP A 86 1.23 -15.61 -5.47
CA ASP A 86 0.87 -17.02 -5.59
C ASP A 86 1.83 -17.78 -6.51
N VAL A 87 2.38 -17.11 -7.53
CA VAL A 87 3.34 -17.73 -8.46
C VAL A 87 4.62 -18.13 -7.75
N ARG A 88 5.07 -17.29 -6.83
CA ARG A 88 6.26 -17.55 -5.99
C ARG A 88 5.96 -18.50 -4.83
N GLY A 89 4.70 -18.68 -4.46
CA GLY A 89 4.29 -19.50 -3.34
C GLY A 89 4.78 -19.00 -1.97
N ASN A 90 5.09 -17.69 -1.86
CA ASN A 90 5.75 -17.10 -0.70
C ASN A 90 4.85 -16.19 0.14
N LYS A 91 3.56 -16.11 -0.14
CA LYS A 91 2.61 -15.24 0.58
C LYS A 91 2.58 -15.45 2.09
N LYS A 92 2.87 -16.64 2.57
CA LYS A 92 2.93 -16.96 4.01
C LYS A 92 4.02 -16.19 4.78
N PHE A 93 4.96 -15.57 4.08
CA PHE A 93 6.08 -14.84 4.68
C PHE A 93 5.91 -13.31 4.62
N LYS A 94 4.80 -12.81 4.08
CA LYS A 94 4.50 -11.37 4.04
C LYS A 94 4.24 -10.80 5.44
N LEU A 95 4.43 -9.50 5.62
CA LEU A 95 4.12 -8.82 6.89
C LEU A 95 2.60 -8.70 7.14
N ASP A 96 1.80 -8.82 6.10
CA ASP A 96 0.34 -8.79 6.17
C ASP A 96 -0.22 -7.49 6.78
N LEU A 97 0.31 -6.36 6.36
CA LEU A 97 -0.10 -5.06 6.88
C LEU A 97 -1.47 -4.67 6.34
N GLU A 98 -2.43 -4.46 7.24
CA GLU A 98 -3.83 -4.22 6.92
C GLU A 98 -4.30 -2.80 7.26
N SER A 99 -3.60 -2.10 8.14
CA SER A 99 -3.99 -0.76 8.56
C SER A 99 -2.79 0.13 8.85
N CYS A 100 -2.99 1.44 8.76
CA CYS A 100 -1.99 2.41 9.17
C CYS A 100 -2.63 3.70 9.68
N VAL A 101 -1.89 4.39 10.54
CA VAL A 101 -2.28 5.67 11.16
C VAL A 101 -1.04 6.50 11.42
N VAL A 102 -1.17 7.81 11.42
CA VAL A 102 -0.11 8.73 11.86
C VAL A 102 -0.40 9.20 13.27
N ILE A 103 0.56 9.03 14.15
CA ILE A 103 0.53 9.49 15.55
C ILE A 103 1.85 10.21 15.81
N ASP A 104 1.79 11.47 16.27
CA ASP A 104 2.97 12.29 16.60
C ASP A 104 4.06 12.28 15.48
N ASP A 105 3.64 12.51 14.24
CA ASP A 105 4.49 12.51 13.03
C ASP A 105 5.12 11.16 12.67
N GLU A 106 4.76 10.08 13.33
CA GLU A 106 5.18 8.72 13.02
C GLU A 106 4.07 7.92 12.33
N LEU A 107 4.42 7.18 11.28
CA LEU A 107 3.50 6.24 10.63
C LEU A 107 3.56 4.88 11.34
N TRP A 108 2.46 4.50 11.94
CA TRP A 108 2.24 3.19 12.55
C TRP A 108 1.49 2.29 11.56
N ALA A 109 1.98 1.09 11.34
CA ALA A 109 1.38 0.10 10.46
C ALA A 109 1.19 -1.24 11.19
N PHE A 110 0.04 -1.89 10.92
CA PHE A 110 -0.39 -3.09 11.62
C PHE A 110 -0.81 -4.17 10.63
#